data_38c350ab5397084a30633fa3c226ab3e
#
_entry.id   38c350ab5397084a30633fa3c226ab3e
#
_cell.length_a   1.000
_cell.length_b   1.000
_cell.length_c   1.000
_cell.angle_alpha   90.00
_cell.angle_beta   90.00
_cell.angle_gamma   90.00
#
_symmetry.space_group_name_H-M   'P 1'
#
loop_
_entity.id
_entity.type
_entity.pdbx_description
1 polymer ?
#
loop_
_entity_poly.entity_id
_entity_poly.type
_entity_poly.pdbx_seq_one_letter_code
_entity_poly.pdbx_strand_id
1 'polypeptide(L)'
;SDWAGDHTHPALKYIETRWASLISYEMTVRLLKDVLPVGYSLNASTVRNHLCRVAQRLDSEAESHSGFISGCPRDWGNLPKPGKPLVVGIDGGYVRDRDNKKRNFEIIAGKSFSIGAPADARRFGFVQKSDCHPERRLMAHLSAQGMQANQQIFFLSDGADNLRELQFGMYPESIHVLDWFHITMRLTVLMQYAKGLQASEPAT
;
A
#
# COMPACT_ATOMS: atom_id res chain seq x y z
N SER A 1 18.58 15.66 16.56
CA SER A 1 19.93 15.07 16.37
C SER A 1 20.02 13.74 17.10
N ASP A 2 19.46 12.67 16.52
CA ASP A 2 19.45 11.31 17.09
C ASP A 2 20.51 10.41 16.47
N TRP A 3 21.75 10.89 16.35
CA TRP A 3 22.87 10.09 15.82
C TRP A 3 23.69 9.41 16.92
N ALA A 4 23.35 9.61 18.19
CA ALA A 4 24.09 9.06 19.33
C ALA A 4 23.63 7.61 19.62
N GLY A 5 24.15 6.64 18.90
CA GLY A 5 23.96 5.21 19.22
C GLY A 5 23.92 4.22 18.06
N ASP A 6 23.92 4.67 16.83
CA ASP A 6 23.88 3.77 15.68
C ASP A 6 25.22 3.86 14.90
N HIS A 7 26.12 2.92 15.19
CA HIS A 7 27.45 2.86 14.53
C HIS A 7 27.40 2.26 13.12
N THR A 8 26.18 2.01 12.57
CA THR A 8 26.02 1.42 11.24
C THR A 8 26.06 2.50 10.17
N HIS A 9 26.94 2.34 9.18
CA HIS A 9 27.04 3.28 8.07
C HIS A 9 25.71 3.41 7.31
N PRO A 10 25.23 4.63 6.95
CA PRO A 10 23.95 4.84 6.30
C PRO A 10 23.71 4.00 5.03
N ALA A 11 24.75 3.83 4.20
CA ALA A 11 24.64 3.02 2.99
C ALA A 11 24.40 1.54 3.30
N LEU A 12 25.06 1.00 4.34
CA LEU A 12 24.84 -0.38 4.78
C LEU A 12 23.41 -0.53 5.32
N LYS A 13 22.95 0.39 6.14
CA LYS A 13 21.58 0.40 6.67
C LYS A 13 20.54 0.47 5.56
N TYR A 14 20.81 1.24 4.51
CA TYR A 14 19.94 1.30 3.32
C TYR A 14 19.84 -0.07 2.63
N ILE A 15 20.97 -0.73 2.40
CA ILE A 15 21.01 -2.06 1.74
C ILE A 15 20.33 -3.11 2.62
N GLU A 16 20.64 -3.13 3.92
CA GLU A 16 20.01 -4.02 4.90
C GLU A 16 18.47 -3.89 4.87
N THR A 17 17.96 -2.68 4.99
CA THR A 17 16.51 -2.45 5.04
C THR A 17 15.84 -2.73 3.69
N ARG A 18 16.50 -2.40 2.58
CA ARG A 18 16.01 -2.71 1.24
C ARG A 18 15.88 -4.21 1.00
N TRP A 19 16.89 -5.01 1.36
CA TRP A 19 16.83 -6.45 1.16
C TRP A 19 15.92 -7.14 2.18
N ALA A 20 15.91 -6.68 3.44
CA ALA A 20 15.05 -7.20 4.48
C ALA A 20 13.54 -6.94 4.22
N SER A 21 13.20 -6.01 3.35
CA SER A 21 11.81 -5.82 2.88
C SER A 21 11.39 -6.81 1.80
N LEU A 22 12.33 -7.54 1.19
CA LEU A 22 12.09 -8.47 0.09
C LEU A 22 12.26 -9.95 0.49
N ILE A 23 13.17 -10.22 1.43
CA ILE A 23 13.56 -11.57 1.84
C ILE A 23 13.65 -11.66 3.38
N SER A 24 13.78 -12.86 3.92
CA SER A 24 13.93 -13.05 5.37
C SER A 24 15.18 -12.37 5.92
N TYR A 25 15.14 -11.95 7.19
CA TYR A 25 16.27 -11.28 7.86
C TYR A 25 17.54 -12.15 7.87
N GLU A 26 17.40 -13.45 8.06
CA GLU A 26 18.54 -14.38 8.00
C GLU A 26 19.16 -14.44 6.60
N MET A 27 18.34 -14.52 5.56
CA MET A 27 18.82 -14.51 4.18
C MET A 27 19.50 -13.19 3.84
N THR A 28 18.94 -12.07 4.31
CA THR A 28 19.57 -10.74 4.18
C THR A 28 20.98 -10.73 4.79
N VAL A 29 21.13 -11.25 6.01
CA VAL A 29 22.44 -11.33 6.67
C VAL A 29 23.42 -12.21 5.88
N ARG A 30 22.98 -13.36 5.38
CA ARG A 30 23.82 -14.25 4.56
C ARG A 30 24.32 -13.55 3.31
N LEU A 31 23.41 -12.98 2.53
CA LEU A 31 23.77 -12.27 1.29
C LEU A 31 24.69 -11.07 1.56
N LEU A 32 24.45 -10.31 2.64
CA LEU A 32 25.35 -9.20 2.99
C LEU A 32 26.76 -9.66 3.34
N LYS A 33 26.88 -10.79 4.04
CA LYS A 33 28.18 -11.39 4.38
C LYS A 33 28.92 -11.95 3.15
N ASP A 34 28.17 -12.39 2.15
CA ASP A 34 28.74 -12.90 0.90
C ASP A 34 29.32 -11.80 0.01
N VAL A 35 28.69 -10.60 0.03
CA VAL A 35 29.06 -9.52 -0.91
C VAL A 35 29.79 -8.34 -0.26
N LEU A 36 29.76 -8.21 1.06
CA LEU A 36 30.35 -7.10 1.80
C LEU A 36 31.21 -7.60 2.96
N PRO A 37 32.32 -6.91 3.28
CA PRO A 37 33.14 -7.20 4.45
C PRO A 37 32.46 -6.73 5.74
N VAL A 38 31.24 -7.19 5.99
CA VAL A 38 30.49 -6.86 7.21
C VAL A 38 30.96 -7.73 8.37
N GLY A 39 31.13 -7.10 9.53
CA GLY A 39 31.63 -7.79 10.73
C GLY A 39 30.67 -8.86 11.26
N TYR A 40 31.17 -9.69 12.17
CA TYR A 40 30.40 -10.78 12.81
C TYR A 40 29.19 -10.29 13.62
N SER A 41 29.14 -9.00 13.99
CA SER A 41 28.03 -8.38 14.74
C SER A 41 26.72 -8.29 13.95
N LEU A 42 26.76 -8.37 12.61
CA LEU A 42 25.55 -8.35 11.80
C LEU A 42 24.79 -9.66 11.95
N ASN A 43 23.56 -9.56 12.47
CA ASN A 43 22.66 -10.69 12.68
C ASN A 43 21.20 -10.30 12.32
N ALA A 44 20.32 -11.31 12.26
CA ALA A 44 18.92 -11.13 11.88
C ALA A 44 18.16 -10.13 12.79
N SER A 45 18.46 -10.10 14.08
CA SER A 45 17.85 -9.17 15.03
C SER A 45 18.28 -7.72 14.77
N THR A 46 19.55 -7.51 14.43
CA THR A 46 20.07 -6.18 14.06
C THR A 46 19.36 -5.66 12.81
N VAL A 47 19.28 -6.48 11.76
CA VAL A 47 18.60 -6.13 10.50
C VAL A 47 17.11 -5.81 10.76
N ARG A 48 16.43 -6.64 11.54
CA ARG A 48 15.03 -6.39 11.93
C ARG A 48 14.88 -5.05 12.66
N ASN A 49 15.75 -4.77 13.62
CA ASN A 49 15.68 -3.52 14.39
C ASN A 49 15.91 -2.28 13.50
N HIS A 50 16.86 -2.37 12.55
CA HIS A 50 17.08 -1.30 11.58
C HIS A 50 15.85 -1.10 10.68
N LEU A 51 15.26 -2.17 10.17
CA LEU A 51 14.05 -2.09 9.36
C LEU A 51 12.89 -1.47 10.15
N CYS A 52 12.66 -1.90 11.39
CA CYS A 52 11.59 -1.35 12.23
C CYS A 52 11.79 0.16 12.50
N ARG A 53 13.02 0.61 12.79
CA ARG A 53 13.31 2.04 12.98
C ARG A 53 13.07 2.86 11.72
N VAL A 54 13.47 2.33 10.56
CA VAL A 54 13.22 3.00 9.27
C VAL A 54 11.71 3.08 8.99
N ALA A 55 10.97 1.99 9.23
CA ALA A 55 9.52 1.97 9.08
C ALA A 55 8.84 2.99 10.00
N GLN A 56 9.18 3.01 11.29
CA GLN A 56 8.64 3.97 12.25
C GLN A 56 8.91 5.43 11.85
N ARG A 57 10.11 5.71 11.34
CA ARG A 57 10.44 7.05 10.86
C ARG A 57 9.58 7.44 9.65
N LEU A 58 9.45 6.55 8.67
CA LEU A 58 8.62 6.79 7.49
C LEU A 58 7.13 6.97 7.86
N ASP A 59 6.65 6.21 8.84
CA ASP A 59 5.30 6.37 9.38
C ASP A 59 5.12 7.76 10.02
N SER A 60 6.04 8.19 10.87
CA SER A 60 5.99 9.51 11.52
C SER A 60 6.11 10.65 10.49
N GLU A 61 6.95 10.49 9.47
CA GLU A 61 7.05 11.45 8.36
C GLU A 61 5.73 11.53 7.58
N ALA A 62 5.07 10.41 7.32
CA ALA A 62 3.76 10.36 6.64
C ALA A 62 2.65 10.99 7.50
N GLU A 63 2.66 10.77 8.82
CA GLU A 63 1.70 11.37 9.75
C GLU A 63 1.87 12.88 9.91
N SER A 64 3.10 13.39 9.81
CA SER A 64 3.39 14.82 9.92
C SER A 64 2.89 15.62 8.71
N HIS A 65 2.68 14.96 7.56
CA HIS A 65 2.03 15.56 6.42
C HIS A 65 0.51 15.60 6.70
N SER A 66 0.04 16.71 7.25
CA SER A 66 -1.39 17.00 7.43
C SER A 66 -2.05 17.24 6.06
N GLY A 67 -2.02 16.20 5.24
CA GLY A 67 -2.44 16.21 3.84
C GLY A 67 -3.95 16.16 3.64
N PHE A 68 -4.74 16.80 4.50
CA PHE A 68 -6.09 17.14 4.10
C PHE A 68 -6.00 18.24 3.05
N ILE A 69 -6.73 18.03 1.96
CA ILE A 69 -7.02 19.12 1.04
C ILE A 69 -7.73 20.17 1.86
N SER A 70 -6.96 21.17 2.31
CA SER A 70 -7.50 22.28 3.09
C SER A 70 -8.14 23.27 2.12
N GLY A 71 -9.29 23.79 2.47
CA GLY A 71 -9.99 24.80 1.69
C GLY A 71 -11.43 24.43 1.39
N CYS A 72 -12.22 25.40 1.00
CA CYS A 72 -13.60 25.18 0.59
C CYS A 72 -13.63 24.56 -0.81
N PRO A 73 -14.40 23.48 -1.07
CA PRO A 73 -14.55 22.91 -2.40
C PRO A 73 -14.94 23.92 -3.50
N ARG A 74 -15.65 25.00 -3.13
CA ARG A 74 -15.98 26.09 -4.05
C ARG A 74 -14.76 26.85 -4.57
N ASP A 75 -13.70 26.91 -3.76
CA ASP A 75 -12.46 27.59 -4.14
C ASP A 75 -11.58 26.75 -5.05
N TRP A 76 -11.85 25.44 -5.13
CA TRP A 76 -11.07 24.53 -5.99
C TRP A 76 -11.27 24.83 -7.48
N GLY A 77 -12.41 25.39 -7.85
CA GLY A 77 -12.65 25.87 -9.22
C GLY A 77 -11.70 27.01 -9.66
N ASN A 78 -11.13 27.73 -8.70
CA ASN A 78 -10.18 28.81 -8.93
C ASN A 78 -8.72 28.36 -8.97
N LEU A 79 -8.46 27.07 -8.69
CA LEU A 79 -7.12 26.51 -8.78
C LEU A 79 -6.64 26.42 -10.24
N PRO A 80 -5.32 26.41 -10.49
CA PRO A 80 -4.79 26.15 -11.81
C PRO A 80 -5.39 24.87 -12.39
N LYS A 81 -5.51 24.82 -13.72
CA LYS A 81 -6.01 23.63 -14.40
C LYS A 81 -5.25 22.38 -13.91
N PRO A 82 -5.95 21.35 -13.41
CA PRO A 82 -5.27 20.19 -12.87
C PRO A 82 -4.51 19.43 -13.94
N GLY A 83 -3.50 18.71 -13.50
CA GLY A 83 -2.77 17.77 -14.35
C GLY A 83 -3.68 16.66 -14.89
N LYS A 84 -3.07 15.67 -15.55
CA LYS A 84 -3.80 14.50 -16.04
C LYS A 84 -4.47 13.77 -14.88
N PRO A 85 -5.62 13.10 -15.12
CA PRO A 85 -6.28 12.32 -14.08
C PRO A 85 -5.34 11.30 -13.43
N LEU A 86 -5.55 11.08 -12.13
CA LEU A 86 -4.81 10.13 -11.33
C LEU A 86 -5.58 8.81 -11.25
N VAL A 87 -4.90 7.69 -11.45
CA VAL A 87 -5.44 6.34 -11.22
C VAL A 87 -4.84 5.78 -9.96
N VAL A 88 -5.69 5.28 -9.07
CA VAL A 88 -5.33 4.66 -7.80
C VAL A 88 -5.92 3.27 -7.75
N GLY A 89 -5.10 2.25 -8.04
CA GLY A 89 -5.47 0.85 -7.83
C GLY A 89 -5.23 0.50 -6.37
N ILE A 90 -6.25 -0.04 -5.71
CA ILE A 90 -6.18 -0.52 -4.32
C ILE A 90 -6.76 -1.91 -4.20
N ASP A 91 -6.13 -2.73 -3.37
CA ASP A 91 -6.56 -4.09 -3.07
C ASP A 91 -6.33 -4.40 -1.59
N GLY A 92 -7.21 -5.20 -1.01
CA GLY A 92 -7.16 -5.63 0.37
C GLY A 92 -6.77 -7.09 0.49
N GLY A 93 -5.89 -7.40 1.44
CA GLY A 93 -5.47 -8.77 1.71
C GLY A 93 -5.34 -9.06 3.21
N TYR A 94 -5.63 -10.30 3.61
CA TYR A 94 -5.50 -10.71 5.00
C TYR A 94 -4.18 -11.44 5.24
N VAL A 95 -3.44 -10.99 6.25
CA VAL A 95 -2.22 -11.63 6.71
C VAL A 95 -2.46 -12.19 8.11
N ARG A 96 -1.98 -13.43 8.31
CA ARG A 96 -2.06 -14.09 9.60
C ARG A 96 -1.00 -13.55 10.55
N ASP A 97 -1.42 -13.27 11.78
CA ASP A 97 -0.51 -12.88 12.85
C ASP A 97 0.43 -14.05 13.18
N ARG A 98 1.72 -13.77 13.27
CA ARG A 98 2.75 -14.77 13.59
C ARG A 98 2.63 -15.26 15.03
N ASP A 99 2.37 -14.36 15.96
CA ASP A 99 2.38 -14.64 17.39
C ASP A 99 1.02 -15.17 17.86
N ASN A 100 -0.06 -14.75 17.19
CA ASN A 100 -1.41 -15.25 17.43
C ASN A 100 -2.09 -15.72 16.14
N LYS A 101 -1.92 -17.00 15.82
CA LYS A 101 -2.45 -17.61 14.57
C LYS A 101 -3.97 -17.57 14.42
N LYS A 102 -4.71 -17.21 15.46
CA LYS A 102 -6.17 -16.99 15.41
C LYS A 102 -6.52 -15.55 14.98
N ARG A 103 -5.53 -14.65 14.93
CA ARG A 103 -5.71 -13.26 14.55
C ARG A 103 -5.22 -13.04 13.13
N ASN A 104 -6.05 -12.42 12.33
CA ASN A 104 -5.68 -11.89 11.02
C ASN A 104 -5.74 -10.37 11.08
N PHE A 105 -4.91 -9.71 10.29
CA PHE A 105 -5.00 -8.29 10.07
C PHE A 105 -5.04 -8.02 8.56
N GLU A 106 -5.75 -6.99 8.21
CA GLU A 106 -5.92 -6.58 6.83
C GLU A 106 -4.81 -5.61 6.43
N ILE A 107 -4.21 -5.88 5.28
CA ILE A 107 -3.27 -4.99 4.61
C ILE A 107 -3.98 -4.42 3.40
N ILE A 108 -3.94 -3.11 3.24
CA ILE A 108 -4.28 -2.44 2.00
C ILE A 108 -2.98 -2.15 1.26
N ALA A 109 -2.91 -2.58 0.03
CA ALA A 109 -1.82 -2.29 -0.88
C ALA A 109 -2.35 -1.62 -2.14
N GLY A 110 -1.54 -0.76 -2.74
CA GLY A 110 -1.98 -0.07 -3.94
C GLY A 110 -0.86 0.52 -4.77
N LYS A 111 -1.29 1.05 -5.90
CA LYS A 111 -0.44 1.69 -6.89
C LYS A 111 -1.16 2.90 -7.46
N SER A 112 -0.47 4.03 -7.53
CA SER A 112 -1.00 5.26 -8.12
C SER A 112 -0.13 5.76 -9.26
N PHE A 113 -0.73 6.29 -10.31
CA PHE A 113 -0.05 6.88 -11.46
C PHE A 113 -0.95 7.86 -12.21
N SER A 114 -0.37 8.82 -12.89
CA SER A 114 -1.12 9.69 -13.80
C SER A 114 -1.41 8.99 -15.12
N ILE A 115 -2.60 9.21 -15.69
CA ILE A 115 -2.96 8.63 -16.99
C ILE A 115 -1.94 9.05 -18.06
N GLY A 116 -1.40 8.06 -18.76
CA GLY A 116 -0.36 8.24 -19.77
C GLY A 116 1.07 8.28 -19.24
N ALA A 117 1.29 8.10 -17.92
CA ALA A 117 2.61 7.99 -17.32
C ALA A 117 2.70 6.81 -16.32
N PRO A 118 2.44 5.56 -16.76
CA PRO A 118 2.46 4.40 -15.86
C PRO A 118 3.86 4.07 -15.34
N ALA A 119 4.91 4.58 -15.98
CA ALA A 119 6.29 4.41 -15.52
C ALA A 119 6.57 5.17 -14.21
N ASP A 120 5.86 6.28 -13.96
CA ASP A 120 6.00 7.10 -12.76
C ASP A 120 5.12 6.60 -11.59
N ALA A 121 4.66 5.38 -11.70
CA ALA A 121 3.79 4.80 -10.71
C ALA A 121 4.48 4.64 -9.35
N ARG A 122 3.79 5.07 -8.31
CA ARG A 122 4.17 4.87 -6.91
C ARG A 122 3.36 3.77 -6.28
N ARG A 123 3.98 3.01 -5.39
CA ARG A 123 3.33 1.95 -4.63
C ARG A 123 3.23 2.36 -3.17
N PHE A 124 2.15 1.93 -2.51
CA PHE A 124 1.93 2.13 -1.09
C PHE A 124 1.35 0.87 -0.46
N GLY A 125 1.40 0.79 0.86
CA GLY A 125 0.75 -0.25 1.64
C GLY A 125 0.73 0.13 3.11
N PHE A 126 -0.34 -0.25 3.79
CA PHE A 126 -0.52 -0.04 5.23
C PHE A 126 -1.45 -1.10 5.83
N VAL A 127 -1.42 -1.22 7.16
CA VAL A 127 -2.28 -2.15 7.91
C VAL A 127 -3.52 -1.40 8.38
N GLN A 128 -4.68 -1.71 7.81
CA GLN A 128 -5.91 -0.94 8.02
C GLN A 128 -6.34 -0.82 9.49
N LYS A 129 -6.25 -1.89 10.27
CA LYS A 129 -6.70 -1.87 11.68
C LYS A 129 -5.68 -1.31 12.67
N SER A 130 -4.43 -1.20 12.29
CA SER A 130 -3.39 -0.61 13.12
C SER A 130 -3.25 0.88 12.89
N ASP A 131 -3.83 1.37 11.81
CA ASP A 131 -3.83 2.76 11.45
C ASP A 131 -5.15 3.41 11.86
N CYS A 132 -5.05 4.43 12.71
CA CYS A 132 -6.23 5.18 13.14
C CYS A 132 -6.84 6.02 12.01
N HIS A 133 -6.07 6.28 10.95
CA HIS A 133 -6.45 7.18 9.85
C HIS A 133 -5.86 6.72 8.51
N PRO A 134 -6.30 5.59 7.94
CA PRO A 134 -5.78 5.07 6.67
C PRO A 134 -5.99 6.03 5.49
N GLU A 135 -7.07 6.82 5.51
CA GLU A 135 -7.35 7.88 4.54
C GLU A 135 -6.28 8.97 4.54
N ARG A 136 -5.72 9.32 5.72
CA ARG A 136 -4.62 10.30 5.80
C ARG A 136 -3.36 9.79 5.17
N ARG A 137 -3.03 8.52 5.36
CA ARG A 137 -1.85 7.89 4.73
C ARG A 137 -1.98 7.87 3.22
N LEU A 138 -3.14 7.49 2.72
CA LEU A 138 -3.40 7.50 1.29
C LEU A 138 -3.32 8.93 0.73
N MET A 139 -3.92 9.89 1.42
CA MET A 139 -3.85 11.31 1.04
C MET A 139 -2.42 11.83 1.02
N ALA A 140 -1.63 11.55 2.05
CA ALA A 140 -0.22 11.95 2.12
C ALA A 140 0.58 11.36 0.96
N HIS A 141 0.33 10.09 0.62
CA HIS A 141 0.96 9.42 -0.51
C HIS A 141 0.62 10.11 -1.85
N LEU A 142 -0.65 10.40 -2.09
CA LEU A 142 -1.11 11.05 -3.32
C LEU A 142 -0.64 12.51 -3.40
N SER A 143 -0.64 13.23 -2.28
CA SER A 143 -0.12 14.60 -2.19
C SER A 143 1.38 14.65 -2.48
N ALA A 144 2.16 13.71 -1.97
CA ALA A 144 3.58 13.57 -2.27
C ALA A 144 3.85 13.22 -3.75
N GLN A 145 2.87 12.65 -4.45
CA GLN A 145 2.91 12.42 -5.89
C GLN A 145 2.53 13.66 -6.71
N GLY A 146 2.08 14.71 -6.05
CA GLY A 146 1.68 15.96 -6.68
C GLY A 146 0.18 16.06 -7.00
N MET A 147 -0.65 15.31 -6.28
CA MET A 147 -2.11 15.40 -6.42
C MET A 147 -2.59 16.82 -6.11
N GLN A 148 -3.46 17.34 -6.97
CA GLN A 148 -4.12 18.63 -6.81
C GLN A 148 -5.56 18.44 -6.30
N ALA A 149 -6.07 19.40 -5.52
CA ALA A 149 -7.40 19.31 -4.92
C ALA A 149 -8.55 19.20 -5.95
N ASN A 150 -8.39 19.80 -7.12
CA ASN A 150 -9.35 19.77 -8.23
C ASN A 150 -9.04 18.70 -9.29
N GLN A 151 -8.13 17.76 -9.00
CA GLN A 151 -7.74 16.72 -9.94
C GLN A 151 -8.75 15.58 -9.95
N GLN A 152 -9.10 15.09 -11.14
CA GLN A 152 -9.91 13.89 -11.28
C GLN A 152 -9.14 12.67 -10.81
N ILE A 153 -9.76 11.86 -9.95
CA ILE A 153 -9.19 10.61 -9.43
C ILE A 153 -10.10 9.44 -9.79
N PHE A 154 -9.49 8.38 -10.32
CA PHE A 154 -10.14 7.10 -10.56
C PHE A 154 -9.61 6.08 -9.55
N PHE A 155 -10.50 5.49 -8.76
CA PHE A 155 -10.17 4.36 -7.92
C PHE A 155 -10.55 3.06 -8.61
N LEU A 156 -9.58 2.15 -8.69
CA LEU A 156 -9.75 0.80 -9.22
C LEU A 156 -9.65 -0.19 -8.06
N SER A 157 -10.70 -0.94 -7.76
CA SER A 157 -10.72 -1.99 -6.73
C SER A 157 -11.72 -3.10 -7.07
N ASP A 158 -11.74 -4.15 -6.24
CA ASP A 158 -12.72 -5.24 -6.30
C ASP A 158 -14.13 -4.83 -5.84
N GLY A 159 -14.29 -3.61 -5.33
CA GLY A 159 -15.56 -3.07 -4.83
C GLY A 159 -15.90 -3.47 -3.39
N ALA A 160 -14.97 -4.02 -2.62
CA ALA A 160 -15.17 -4.31 -1.21
C ALA A 160 -15.53 -3.05 -0.41
N ASP A 161 -16.46 -3.18 0.54
CA ASP A 161 -17.03 -2.04 1.27
C ASP A 161 -15.97 -1.20 1.98
N ASN A 162 -15.01 -1.84 2.64
CA ASN A 162 -13.91 -1.17 3.34
C ASN A 162 -13.02 -0.32 2.41
N LEU A 163 -12.79 -0.77 1.17
CA LEU A 163 -12.04 -0.01 0.18
C LEU A 163 -12.88 1.17 -0.37
N ARG A 164 -14.19 0.96 -0.48
CA ARG A 164 -15.14 2.01 -0.86
C ARG A 164 -15.24 3.07 0.22
N GLU A 165 -15.31 2.68 1.48
CA GLU A 165 -15.31 3.60 2.62
C GLU A 165 -14.03 4.43 2.67
N LEU A 166 -12.86 3.79 2.48
CA LEU A 166 -11.58 4.49 2.37
C LEU A 166 -11.57 5.52 1.24
N GLN A 167 -12.06 5.14 0.06
CA GLN A 167 -12.18 6.04 -1.10
C GLN A 167 -13.06 7.24 -0.77
N PHE A 168 -14.27 7.01 -0.26
CA PHE A 168 -15.22 8.08 0.06
C PHE A 168 -14.73 8.99 1.19
N GLY A 169 -14.11 8.41 2.22
CA GLY A 169 -13.52 9.17 3.33
C GLY A 169 -12.38 10.07 2.88
N MET A 170 -11.64 9.66 1.85
CA MET A 170 -10.51 10.42 1.32
C MET A 170 -10.93 11.45 0.27
N TYR A 171 -11.71 11.04 -0.74
CA TYR A 171 -12.08 11.90 -1.86
C TYR A 171 -13.44 11.50 -2.44
N PRO A 172 -14.55 12.07 -1.92
CA PRO A 172 -15.92 11.71 -2.31
C PRO A 172 -16.22 11.89 -3.80
N GLU A 173 -15.59 12.88 -4.45
CA GLU A 173 -15.80 13.21 -5.87
C GLU A 173 -15.04 12.26 -6.82
N SER A 174 -14.32 11.28 -6.28
CA SER A 174 -13.59 10.32 -7.10
C SER A 174 -14.52 9.33 -7.81
N ILE A 175 -14.10 8.86 -8.97
CA ILE A 175 -14.82 7.83 -9.73
C ILE A 175 -14.29 6.46 -9.32
N HIS A 176 -15.19 5.55 -8.98
CA HIS A 176 -14.86 4.15 -8.77
C HIS A 176 -15.01 3.33 -10.04
N VAL A 177 -14.02 2.50 -10.30
CA VAL A 177 -14.00 1.53 -11.41
C VAL A 177 -13.78 0.15 -10.81
N LEU A 178 -14.67 -0.79 -11.14
CA LEU A 178 -14.49 -2.18 -10.72
C LEU A 178 -13.37 -2.83 -11.51
N ASP A 179 -12.51 -3.57 -10.82
CA ASP A 179 -11.44 -4.33 -11.46
C ASP A 179 -12.02 -5.49 -12.29
N TRP A 180 -11.70 -5.48 -13.57
CA TRP A 180 -12.15 -6.48 -14.52
C TRP A 180 -11.73 -7.91 -14.15
N PHE A 181 -10.55 -8.07 -13.56
CA PHE A 181 -10.09 -9.37 -13.10
C PHE A 181 -11.05 -9.99 -12.07
N HIS A 182 -11.49 -9.21 -11.10
CA HIS A 182 -12.45 -9.67 -10.08
C HIS A 182 -13.83 -9.97 -10.66
N ILE A 183 -14.29 -9.20 -11.64
CA ILE A 183 -15.53 -9.48 -12.37
C ILE A 183 -15.42 -10.84 -13.09
N THR A 184 -14.36 -11.07 -13.85
CA THR A 184 -14.18 -12.33 -14.59
C THR A 184 -14.03 -13.53 -13.68
N MET A 185 -13.35 -13.37 -12.54
CA MET A 185 -13.23 -14.42 -11.53
C MET A 185 -14.61 -14.79 -10.95
N ARG A 186 -15.45 -13.81 -10.61
CA ARG A 186 -16.82 -14.04 -10.12
C ARG A 186 -17.69 -14.76 -11.17
N LEU A 187 -17.61 -14.33 -12.42
CA LEU A 187 -18.32 -15.00 -13.52
C LEU A 187 -17.86 -16.44 -13.71
N THR A 188 -16.57 -16.71 -13.59
CA THR A 188 -16.02 -18.08 -13.66
C THR A 188 -16.59 -18.97 -12.55
N VAL A 189 -16.65 -18.47 -11.32
CA VAL A 189 -17.25 -19.18 -10.19
C VAL A 189 -18.72 -19.46 -10.44
N LEU A 190 -19.49 -18.47 -10.92
CA LEU A 190 -20.90 -18.66 -11.27
C LEU A 190 -21.10 -19.71 -12.35
N MET A 191 -20.25 -19.72 -13.39
CA MET A 191 -20.30 -20.77 -14.43
C MET A 191 -20.03 -22.17 -13.86
N GLN A 192 -19.13 -22.29 -12.89
CA GLN A 192 -18.85 -23.57 -12.22
C GLN A 192 -20.07 -24.05 -11.41
N TYR A 193 -20.73 -23.18 -10.68
CA TYR A 193 -21.97 -23.49 -9.97
C TYR A 193 -23.07 -23.94 -10.95
N ALA A 194 -23.29 -23.22 -12.04
CA ALA A 194 -24.31 -23.58 -13.04
C ALA A 194 -24.04 -24.96 -13.66
N LYS A 195 -22.80 -25.32 -13.97
CA LYS A 195 -22.43 -26.65 -14.44
C LYS A 195 -22.69 -27.75 -13.40
N GLY A 196 -22.41 -27.45 -12.12
CA GLY A 196 -22.70 -28.38 -11.02
C GLY A 196 -24.18 -28.65 -10.86
N LEU A 197 -25.05 -27.67 -11.02
CA LEU A 197 -26.49 -27.80 -10.99
C LEU A 197 -27.01 -28.67 -12.15
N GLN A 198 -26.52 -28.48 -13.35
CA GLN A 198 -26.88 -29.29 -14.52
C GLN A 198 -26.49 -30.78 -14.37
N ALA A 199 -25.35 -31.04 -13.69
CA ALA A 199 -24.88 -32.40 -13.43
C ALA A 199 -25.68 -33.14 -12.36
N SER A 200 -26.43 -32.40 -11.52
CA SER A 200 -27.25 -32.99 -10.43
C SER A 200 -28.71 -33.20 -10.79
N GLU A 201 -29.18 -32.82 -11.99
CA GLU A 201 -30.51 -33.22 -12.46
C GLU A 201 -30.44 -34.65 -12.99
N PRO A 202 -31.21 -35.58 -12.41
CA PRO A 202 -31.30 -36.94 -12.98
C PRO A 202 -31.91 -36.84 -14.36
N ALA A 203 -31.27 -37.50 -15.34
CA ALA A 203 -31.83 -37.67 -16.66
C ALA A 203 -33.18 -38.41 -16.52
N THR A 204 -34.29 -37.69 -16.75
CA THR A 204 -35.64 -38.23 -16.89
C THR A 204 -35.79 -38.96 -18.22
#